data_5486c07e757eea8a9a26e987d1833165
#
_entry.id   5486c07e757eea8a9a26e987d1833165
#
_cell.length_a   1.000
_cell.length_b   1.000
_cell.length_c   1.000
_cell.angle_alpha   90.00
_cell.angle_beta   90.00
_cell.angle_gamma   90.00
#
_symmetry.space_group_name_H-M   'P 1'
#
loop_
_entity.id
_entity.type
_entity.pdbx_description
1 polymer ?
#
loop_
_entity_poly.entity_id
_entity_poly.type
_entity_poly.pdbx_seq_one_letter_code
_entity_poly.pdbx_strand_id
1 'polypeptide(L)'
;MAKYLAADTLKQLDEYRKRIFAEREEAYAKYGIDLLDTDTLSSLSIYQIVSQYDPAYNINFSRNGEDAISNDTLIEQKCSKIKKPTLQASFMFHAMGDIMHPRYVFVVRREDNLKLLRIYDIELPANVELVQQHLLGERNAWLEKGRLDESKMKRDVITVTEKILKEKINFAESITINDCQVFRA
;
A
#
# COMPACT_ATOMS: atom_id res chain seq x y z
N MET A 1 -14.44 30.25 3.62
CA MET A 1 -14.95 31.08 2.50
C MET A 1 -15.45 30.15 1.42
N ALA A 2 -16.71 30.19 1.02
CA ALA A 2 -17.23 29.36 -0.06
C ALA A 2 -16.64 29.85 -1.41
N LYS A 3 -16.18 28.90 -2.23
CA LYS A 3 -15.64 29.20 -3.58
C LYS A 3 -16.70 28.87 -4.60
N TYR A 4 -17.28 29.90 -5.20
CA TYR A 4 -18.21 29.75 -6.31
C TYR A 4 -17.43 29.77 -7.63
N LEU A 5 -17.72 28.79 -8.50
CA LEU A 5 -17.11 28.67 -9.82
C LEU A 5 -18.04 29.26 -10.89
N ALA A 6 -17.45 29.84 -11.93
CA ALA A 6 -18.21 30.31 -13.09
C ALA A 6 -18.91 29.15 -13.82
N ALA A 7 -20.06 29.41 -14.45
CA ALA A 7 -20.86 28.40 -15.14
C ALA A 7 -20.08 27.63 -16.20
N ASP A 8 -19.20 28.32 -16.95
CA ASP A 8 -18.37 27.68 -17.98
C ASP A 8 -17.32 26.74 -17.38
N THR A 9 -16.76 27.09 -16.20
CA THR A 9 -15.87 26.21 -15.46
C THR A 9 -16.59 24.95 -15.00
N LEU A 10 -17.84 25.09 -14.53
CA LEU A 10 -18.67 23.93 -14.13
C LEU A 10 -19.00 23.02 -15.31
N LYS A 11 -19.28 23.57 -16.51
CA LYS A 11 -19.47 22.78 -17.73
C LYS A 11 -18.20 22.00 -18.10
N GLN A 12 -17.04 22.65 -18.06
CA GLN A 12 -15.77 21.98 -18.33
C GLN A 12 -15.50 20.84 -17.34
N LEU A 13 -15.74 21.06 -16.06
CA LEU A 13 -15.60 20.01 -15.03
C LEU A 13 -16.57 18.85 -15.28
N ASP A 14 -17.79 19.12 -15.73
CA ASP A 14 -18.74 18.05 -16.07
C ASP A 14 -18.28 17.22 -17.28
N GLU A 15 -17.68 17.86 -18.29
CA GLU A 15 -17.09 17.12 -19.42
C GLU A 15 -15.89 16.25 -19.00
N TYR A 16 -15.04 16.73 -18.07
CA TYR A 16 -13.98 15.89 -17.48
C TYR A 16 -14.57 14.70 -16.72
N ARG A 17 -15.60 14.94 -15.91
CA ARG A 17 -16.28 13.90 -15.18
C ARG A 17 -16.82 12.82 -16.11
N LYS A 18 -17.53 13.20 -17.19
CA LYS A 18 -18.08 12.25 -18.18
C LYS A 18 -17.00 11.37 -18.79
N ARG A 19 -15.85 11.96 -19.17
CA ARG A 19 -14.74 11.18 -19.71
C ARG A 19 -14.17 10.18 -18.71
N ILE A 20 -13.95 10.60 -17.48
CA ILE A 20 -13.45 9.72 -16.42
C ILE A 20 -14.40 8.52 -16.21
N PHE A 21 -15.72 8.78 -16.19
CA PHE A 21 -16.71 7.71 -16.06
C PHE A 21 -16.75 6.77 -17.26
N ALA A 22 -16.63 7.29 -18.48
CA ALA A 22 -16.59 6.45 -19.68
C ALA A 22 -15.35 5.53 -19.70
N GLU A 23 -14.17 6.05 -19.38
CA GLU A 23 -12.94 5.27 -19.27
C GLU A 23 -13.03 4.21 -18.16
N ARG A 24 -13.64 4.56 -17.03
CA ARG A 24 -13.92 3.61 -15.94
C ARG A 24 -14.82 2.46 -16.39
N GLU A 25 -15.94 2.78 -17.07
CA GLU A 25 -16.89 1.79 -17.57
C GLU A 25 -16.24 0.85 -18.59
N GLU A 26 -15.41 1.38 -19.49
CA GLU A 26 -14.66 0.58 -20.46
C GLU A 26 -13.67 -0.36 -19.75
N ALA A 27 -12.88 0.14 -18.80
CA ALA A 27 -11.94 -0.67 -18.03
C ALA A 27 -12.65 -1.76 -17.22
N TYR A 28 -13.78 -1.42 -16.59
CA TYR A 28 -14.58 -2.39 -15.85
C TYR A 28 -15.16 -3.48 -16.75
N ALA A 29 -15.74 -3.09 -17.90
CA ALA A 29 -16.29 -4.04 -18.87
C ALA A 29 -15.25 -4.99 -19.46
N LYS A 30 -14.02 -4.49 -19.70
CA LYS A 30 -12.94 -5.25 -20.34
C LYS A 30 -12.13 -6.09 -19.37
N TYR A 31 -11.87 -5.59 -18.18
CA TYR A 31 -10.93 -6.17 -17.22
C TYR A 31 -11.53 -6.51 -15.85
N GLY A 32 -12.76 -6.08 -15.56
CA GLY A 32 -13.38 -6.19 -14.23
C GLY A 32 -12.75 -5.27 -13.16
N ILE A 33 -11.98 -4.26 -13.59
CA ILE A 33 -11.21 -3.38 -12.70
C ILE A 33 -11.87 -2.01 -12.58
N ASP A 34 -12.15 -1.57 -11.35
CA ASP A 34 -12.67 -0.23 -11.07
C ASP A 34 -11.53 0.78 -10.90
N LEU A 35 -11.30 1.61 -11.92
CA LEU A 35 -10.25 2.64 -11.92
C LEU A 35 -10.50 3.79 -10.92
N LEU A 36 -11.69 3.92 -10.32
CA LEU A 36 -11.96 4.90 -9.27
C LEU A 36 -11.81 4.34 -7.86
N ASP A 37 -11.59 3.03 -7.74
CA ASP A 37 -11.26 2.42 -6.46
C ASP A 37 -9.84 2.85 -6.02
N THR A 38 -9.74 3.35 -4.78
CA THR A 38 -8.48 3.90 -4.25
C THR A 38 -7.40 2.83 -4.13
N ASP A 39 -7.77 1.60 -3.82
CA ASP A 39 -6.81 0.50 -3.67
C ASP A 39 -6.30 0.05 -5.03
N THR A 40 -7.18 -0.01 -6.04
CA THR A 40 -6.81 -0.23 -7.44
C THR A 40 -5.80 0.81 -7.94
N LEU A 41 -6.09 2.11 -7.74
CA LEU A 41 -5.19 3.19 -8.15
C LEU A 41 -3.84 3.13 -7.43
N SER A 42 -3.86 2.79 -6.14
CA SER A 42 -2.64 2.61 -5.35
C SER A 42 -1.79 1.47 -5.89
N SER A 43 -2.39 0.32 -6.16
CA SER A 43 -1.70 -0.86 -6.69
C SER A 43 -1.10 -0.59 -8.07
N LEU A 44 -1.82 0.07 -8.96
CA LEU A 44 -1.30 0.49 -10.29
C LEU A 44 -0.13 1.46 -10.16
N SER A 45 -0.19 2.40 -9.20
CA SER A 45 0.93 3.34 -8.97
C SER A 45 2.16 2.63 -8.43
N ILE A 46 1.99 1.62 -7.57
CA ILE A 46 3.09 0.78 -7.07
C ILE A 46 3.69 -0.04 -8.23
N TYR A 47 2.85 -0.67 -9.03
CA TYR A 47 3.28 -1.42 -10.21
C TYR A 47 4.15 -0.59 -11.14
N GLN A 48 3.74 0.65 -11.43
CA GLN A 48 4.49 1.56 -12.30
C GLN A 48 5.93 1.80 -11.83
N ILE A 49 6.18 1.74 -10.53
CA ILE A 49 7.52 1.93 -9.96
C ILE A 49 8.24 0.59 -9.82
N VAL A 50 7.60 -0.41 -9.20
CA VAL A 50 8.25 -1.68 -8.85
C VAL A 50 8.63 -2.47 -10.10
N SER A 51 7.79 -2.50 -11.14
CA SER A 51 8.07 -3.21 -12.39
C SER A 51 9.30 -2.69 -13.15
N GLN A 52 9.81 -1.50 -12.82
CA GLN A 52 11.04 -0.97 -13.44
C GLN A 52 12.32 -1.63 -12.91
N TYR A 53 12.30 -2.16 -11.69
CA TYR A 53 13.44 -2.88 -11.13
C TYR A 53 13.14 -4.36 -10.84
N ASP A 54 11.87 -4.74 -10.85
CA ASP A 54 11.39 -6.12 -10.73
C ASP A 54 10.38 -6.41 -11.85
N PRO A 55 10.84 -6.81 -13.05
CA PRO A 55 9.97 -7.05 -14.20
C PRO A 55 8.97 -8.20 -14.02
N ALA A 56 9.19 -9.09 -13.05
CA ALA A 56 8.28 -10.19 -12.73
C ALA A 56 7.15 -9.78 -11.78
N TYR A 57 7.21 -8.55 -11.24
CA TYR A 57 6.19 -8.03 -10.34
C TYR A 57 4.84 -7.91 -11.03
N ASN A 58 3.81 -8.51 -10.43
CA ASN A 58 2.44 -8.48 -10.93
C ASN A 58 1.45 -8.24 -9.80
N ILE A 59 0.34 -7.56 -10.08
CA ILE A 59 -0.67 -7.19 -9.09
C ILE A 59 -1.79 -8.23 -9.07
N ASN A 60 -2.26 -8.55 -7.88
CA ASN A 60 -3.48 -9.30 -7.70
C ASN A 60 -4.65 -8.32 -7.43
N PHE A 61 -5.56 -8.20 -8.38
CA PHE A 61 -6.78 -7.39 -8.23
C PHE A 61 -7.94 -8.15 -7.58
N SER A 62 -7.76 -9.42 -7.23
CA SER A 62 -8.76 -10.12 -6.46
C SER A 62 -8.73 -9.62 -5.01
N ARG A 63 -9.90 -9.46 -4.39
CA ARG A 63 -10.01 -9.04 -2.98
C ARG A 63 -9.62 -10.15 -1.99
N ASN A 64 -9.26 -11.31 -2.48
CA ASN A 64 -8.92 -12.48 -1.68
C ASN A 64 -7.49 -12.89 -2.02
N GLY A 65 -6.63 -12.92 -1.01
CA GLY A 65 -5.24 -13.37 -1.12
C GLY A 65 -4.23 -12.22 -1.06
N GLU A 66 -3.08 -12.47 -1.56
CA GLU A 66 -1.92 -11.59 -1.58
C GLU A 66 -2.15 -10.38 -2.49
N ASP A 67 -1.55 -9.25 -2.16
CA ASP A 67 -1.69 -8.01 -2.94
C ASP A 67 -0.93 -8.07 -4.28
N ALA A 68 0.20 -8.78 -4.31
CA ALA A 68 1.03 -8.94 -5.51
C ALA A 68 1.87 -10.22 -5.46
N ILE A 69 2.51 -10.54 -6.60
CA ILE A 69 3.41 -11.68 -6.77
C ILE A 69 4.62 -11.28 -7.63
N SER A 70 5.78 -11.86 -7.35
CA SER A 70 6.97 -11.81 -8.22
C SER A 70 7.71 -13.13 -8.17
N ASN A 71 7.93 -13.79 -9.32
CA ASN A 71 8.60 -15.11 -9.42
C ASN A 71 8.10 -16.10 -8.35
N ASP A 72 6.78 -16.27 -8.25
CA ASP A 72 6.10 -17.11 -7.26
C ASP A 72 6.25 -16.65 -5.79
N THR A 73 6.92 -15.54 -5.53
CA THR A 73 7.01 -14.93 -4.21
C THR A 73 5.79 -14.07 -3.95
N LEU A 74 5.03 -14.40 -2.91
CA LEU A 74 3.85 -13.66 -2.47
C LEU A 74 4.26 -12.36 -1.78
N ILE A 75 3.57 -11.27 -2.10
CA ILE A 75 3.93 -9.92 -1.65
C ILE A 75 2.75 -9.27 -0.95
N GLU A 76 2.98 -8.79 0.26
CA GLU A 76 2.05 -7.94 0.98
C GLU A 76 2.39 -6.46 0.76
N GLN A 77 1.43 -5.69 0.29
CA GLN A 77 1.56 -4.25 0.09
C GLN A 77 0.84 -3.48 1.19
N LYS A 78 1.51 -2.54 1.80
CA LYS A 78 0.87 -1.66 2.78
C LYS A 78 1.16 -0.20 2.46
N CYS A 79 0.11 0.56 2.21
CA CYS A 79 0.19 1.99 1.97
C CYS A 79 0.01 2.80 3.24
N SER A 80 0.74 3.91 3.35
CA SER A 80 0.47 4.91 4.39
C SER A 80 -0.92 5.52 4.23
N LYS A 81 -1.54 5.93 5.34
CA LYS A 81 -2.76 6.73 5.30
C LYS A 81 -2.51 8.04 4.55
N ILE A 82 -3.48 8.44 3.72
CA ILE A 82 -3.38 9.58 2.77
C ILE A 82 -2.92 10.90 3.43
N LYS A 83 -3.19 11.13 4.71
CA LYS A 83 -2.91 12.41 5.40
C LYS A 83 -1.56 12.51 6.09
N LYS A 84 -0.65 11.55 5.91
CA LYS A 84 0.63 11.56 6.60
C LYS A 84 1.79 11.30 5.63
N PRO A 85 2.75 12.23 5.52
CA PRO A 85 3.93 12.07 4.65
C PRO A 85 4.96 11.07 5.22
N THR A 86 4.57 10.30 6.24
CA THR A 86 5.38 9.27 6.88
C THR A 86 4.66 7.93 6.81
N LEU A 87 5.43 6.86 6.71
CA LEU A 87 4.88 5.51 6.72
C LEU A 87 4.13 5.23 8.04
N GLN A 88 2.88 4.81 7.90
CA GLN A 88 2.08 4.17 8.95
C GLN A 88 1.32 3.02 8.29
N ALA A 89 1.95 1.88 8.16
CA ALA A 89 1.35 0.66 7.64
C ALA A 89 0.64 -0.07 8.78
N SER A 90 -0.60 -0.47 8.55
CA SER A 90 -1.44 -1.12 9.55
C SER A 90 -1.71 -2.57 9.17
N PHE A 91 -1.50 -3.49 10.11
CA PHE A 91 -1.82 -4.91 9.99
C PHE A 91 -2.94 -5.27 10.94
N MET A 92 -3.89 -6.08 10.49
CA MET A 92 -4.97 -6.55 11.35
C MET A 92 -4.49 -7.71 12.22
N PHE A 93 -4.86 -7.70 13.49
CA PHE A 93 -4.45 -8.71 14.46
C PHE A 93 -4.90 -10.15 14.13
N HIS A 94 -6.06 -10.30 13.51
CA HIS A 94 -6.62 -11.61 13.19
C HIS A 94 -6.10 -12.17 11.86
N ALA A 95 -5.47 -11.36 11.05
CA ALA A 95 -4.94 -11.77 9.76
C ALA A 95 -3.49 -12.23 9.89
N MET A 96 -3.28 -13.41 10.51
CA MET A 96 -1.94 -14.01 10.58
C MET A 96 -1.33 -14.22 9.19
N GLY A 97 -2.16 -14.45 8.17
CA GLY A 97 -1.74 -14.51 6.78
C GLY A 97 -1.02 -13.24 6.35
N ASP A 98 -1.56 -12.05 6.69
CA ASP A 98 -0.96 -10.75 6.34
C ASP A 98 0.38 -10.49 7.04
N ILE A 99 0.68 -11.21 8.14
CA ILE A 99 1.92 -11.07 8.91
C ILE A 99 3.04 -11.96 8.35
N MET A 100 2.71 -13.08 7.73
CA MET A 100 3.68 -14.13 7.36
C MET A 100 3.97 -14.17 5.87
N HIS A 101 4.20 -13.00 5.25
CA HIS A 101 4.57 -12.92 3.84
C HIS A 101 6.08 -13.02 3.63
N PRO A 102 6.53 -13.62 2.52
CA PRO A 102 7.95 -13.71 2.18
C PRO A 102 8.54 -12.38 1.65
N ARG A 103 7.70 -11.39 1.30
CA ARG A 103 8.12 -10.06 0.87
C ARG A 103 7.08 -9.01 1.26
N TYR A 104 7.57 -7.83 1.65
CA TYR A 104 6.74 -6.68 1.99
C TYR A 104 7.10 -5.47 1.17
N VAL A 105 6.10 -4.78 0.64
CA VAL A 105 6.25 -3.49 -0.04
C VAL A 105 5.48 -2.43 0.74
N PHE A 106 6.21 -1.61 1.50
CA PHE A 106 5.64 -0.50 2.25
C PHE A 106 5.73 0.79 1.46
N VAL A 107 4.63 1.51 1.36
CA VAL A 107 4.50 2.67 0.47
C VAL A 107 4.09 3.93 1.21
N VAL A 108 4.80 5.01 0.98
CA VAL A 108 4.44 6.36 1.41
C VAL A 108 3.93 7.15 0.21
N ARG A 109 2.68 7.62 0.28
CA ARG A 109 2.03 8.39 -0.79
C ARG A 109 1.66 9.81 -0.35
N ARG A 110 1.56 10.73 -1.32
CA ARG A 110 1.04 12.08 -1.07
C ARG A 110 -0.49 12.07 -0.91
N GLU A 111 -0.96 13.06 -0.18
CA GLU A 111 -2.39 13.22 0.12
C GLU A 111 -3.23 13.59 -1.10
N ASP A 112 -2.62 14.32 -2.05
CA ASP A 112 -3.34 15.07 -3.07
C ASP A 112 -3.54 14.32 -4.40
N ASN A 113 -2.73 13.28 -4.69
CA ASN A 113 -2.76 12.69 -6.03
C ASN A 113 -2.24 11.25 -6.14
N LEU A 114 -2.22 10.49 -5.10
CA LEU A 114 -1.66 9.13 -5.11
C LEU A 114 -0.19 9.04 -5.59
N LYS A 115 0.50 10.19 -5.72
CA LYS A 115 1.92 10.20 -6.07
C LYS A 115 2.70 9.51 -4.96
N LEU A 116 3.52 8.53 -5.33
CA LEU A 116 4.37 7.82 -4.39
C LEU A 116 5.58 8.69 -4.05
N LEU A 117 5.92 8.74 -2.77
CA LEU A 117 7.08 9.46 -2.26
C LEU A 117 8.24 8.51 -1.97
N ARG A 118 7.94 7.39 -1.33
CA ARG A 118 8.90 6.38 -0.93
C ARG A 118 8.30 4.99 -1.00
N ILE A 119 9.12 4.03 -1.38
CA ILE A 119 8.85 2.60 -1.29
C ILE A 119 9.95 1.98 -0.44
N TYR A 120 9.56 1.12 0.50
CA TYR A 120 10.44 0.25 1.26
C TYR A 120 10.12 -1.18 0.84
N ASP A 121 10.99 -1.77 0.04
CA ASP A 121 10.85 -3.12 -0.51
C ASP A 121 11.78 -4.07 0.25
N ILE A 122 11.19 -5.00 0.97
CA ILE A 122 11.88 -5.91 1.89
C ILE A 122 11.67 -7.34 1.40
N GLU A 123 12.69 -7.91 0.79
CA GLU A 123 12.65 -9.24 0.18
C GLU A 123 13.73 -10.21 0.73
N LEU A 124 14.82 -9.70 1.33
CA LEU A 124 15.82 -10.57 1.92
C LEU A 124 15.26 -11.29 3.14
N PRO A 125 15.36 -12.64 3.22
CA PRO A 125 14.73 -13.43 4.29
C PRO A 125 15.04 -12.94 5.71
N ALA A 126 16.30 -12.54 5.98
CA ALA A 126 16.68 -12.02 7.29
C ALA A 126 15.96 -10.70 7.65
N ASN A 127 15.73 -9.82 6.68
CA ASN A 127 15.03 -8.56 6.88
C ASN A 127 13.52 -8.77 6.97
N VAL A 128 12.97 -9.68 6.19
CA VAL A 128 11.57 -10.14 6.29
C VAL A 128 11.29 -10.68 7.69
N GLU A 129 12.17 -11.53 8.21
CA GLU A 129 12.05 -12.09 9.56
C GLU A 129 12.03 -10.99 10.64
N LEU A 130 12.82 -9.92 10.51
CA LEU A 130 12.80 -8.80 11.46
C LEU A 130 11.46 -8.05 11.45
N VAL A 131 10.81 -7.91 10.29
CA VAL A 131 9.45 -7.34 10.20
C VAL A 131 8.45 -8.26 10.88
N GLN A 132 8.49 -9.55 10.59
CA GLN A 132 7.60 -10.56 11.17
C GLN A 132 7.76 -10.64 12.70
N GLN A 133 8.98 -10.65 13.21
CA GLN A 133 9.27 -10.64 14.65
C GLN A 133 8.71 -9.39 15.33
N HIS A 134 8.81 -8.22 14.70
CA HIS A 134 8.19 -7.00 15.22
C HIS A 134 6.67 -7.14 15.30
N LEU A 135 6.03 -7.57 14.23
CA LEU A 135 4.57 -7.72 14.16
C LEU A 135 4.05 -8.74 15.17
N LEU A 136 4.72 -9.90 15.28
CA LEU A 136 4.37 -10.93 16.25
C LEU A 136 4.61 -10.48 17.69
N GLY A 137 5.72 -9.76 17.95
CA GLY A 137 6.03 -9.21 19.27
C GLY A 137 4.98 -8.23 19.76
N GLU A 138 4.57 -7.29 18.92
CA GLU A 138 3.49 -6.34 19.23
C GLU A 138 2.17 -7.07 19.49
N ARG A 139 1.82 -8.05 18.64
CA ARG A 139 0.63 -8.86 18.82
C ARG A 139 0.62 -9.59 20.17
N ASN A 140 1.72 -10.26 20.52
CA ASN A 140 1.83 -10.99 21.77
C ASN A 140 1.75 -10.06 23.00
N ALA A 141 2.41 -8.89 22.95
CA ALA A 141 2.33 -7.89 24.00
C ALA A 141 0.91 -7.35 24.23
N TRP A 142 0.07 -7.31 23.20
CA TRP A 142 -1.33 -6.94 23.34
C TRP A 142 -2.18 -8.08 23.94
N LEU A 143 -1.92 -9.33 23.54
CA LEU A 143 -2.55 -10.52 24.12
C LEU A 143 -2.27 -10.63 25.63
N GLU A 144 -1.02 -10.46 26.04
CA GLU A 144 -0.61 -10.51 27.46
C GLU A 144 -1.27 -9.42 28.30
N LYS A 145 -1.51 -8.23 27.71
CA LYS A 145 -2.20 -7.14 28.41
C LYS A 145 -3.72 -7.33 28.49
N GLY A 146 -4.26 -8.43 28.00
CA GLY A 146 -5.71 -8.69 27.98
C GLY A 146 -6.51 -7.69 27.15
N ARG A 147 -5.83 -6.96 26.24
CA ARG A 147 -6.45 -5.94 25.39
C ARG A 147 -7.15 -6.53 24.18
N LEU A 148 -6.93 -7.80 23.90
CA LEU A 148 -7.51 -8.53 22.80
C LEU A 148 -8.61 -9.46 23.31
N ASP A 149 -9.81 -8.96 23.28
CA ASP A 149 -11.02 -9.77 23.24
C ASP A 149 -11.25 -10.15 21.77
N GLU A 150 -11.34 -11.43 21.45
CA GLU A 150 -11.57 -11.91 20.07
C GLU A 150 -12.76 -11.24 19.41
N SER A 151 -13.78 -10.86 20.18
CA SER A 151 -14.95 -10.12 19.70
C SER A 151 -14.64 -8.66 19.30
N LYS A 152 -13.54 -8.07 19.82
CA LYS A 152 -13.08 -6.72 19.56
C LYS A 152 -11.91 -6.65 18.57
N MET A 153 -11.28 -7.78 18.28
CA MET A 153 -10.10 -7.91 17.40
C MET A 153 -10.27 -7.32 15.99
N LYS A 154 -11.50 -7.15 15.52
CA LYS A 154 -11.78 -6.63 14.16
C LYS A 154 -11.37 -5.17 13.94
N ARG A 155 -10.93 -4.43 14.96
CA ARG A 155 -10.60 -3.00 14.87
C ARG A 155 -9.18 -2.65 15.29
N ASP A 156 -8.49 -3.55 15.97
CA ASP A 156 -7.14 -3.27 16.47
C ASP A 156 -6.09 -3.63 15.41
N VAL A 157 -5.14 -2.74 15.22
CA VAL A 157 -4.10 -2.86 14.20
C VAL A 157 -2.72 -2.68 14.81
N ILE A 158 -1.78 -3.50 14.39
CA ILE A 158 -0.36 -3.27 14.62
C ILE A 158 0.14 -2.30 13.55
N THR A 159 0.97 -1.35 13.95
CA THR A 159 1.47 -0.34 13.02
C THR A 159 2.97 -0.48 12.83
N VAL A 160 3.40 -0.66 11.57
CA VAL A 160 4.79 -0.50 11.16
C VAL A 160 5.00 0.94 10.72
N THR A 161 5.97 1.61 11.34
CA THR A 161 6.32 2.99 11.01
C THR A 161 7.66 3.07 10.28
N GLU A 162 7.89 4.16 9.56
CA GLU A 162 9.17 4.42 8.90
C GLU A 162 10.36 4.39 9.87
N LYS A 163 10.14 4.87 11.10
CA LYS A 163 11.14 4.82 12.16
C LYS A 163 11.53 3.38 12.48
N ILE A 164 10.55 2.50 12.70
CA ILE A 164 10.76 1.08 13.00
C ILE A 164 11.54 0.40 11.87
N LEU A 165 11.16 0.66 10.60
CA LEU A 165 11.87 0.08 9.46
C LEU A 165 13.34 0.52 9.45
N LYS A 166 13.62 1.82 9.58
CA LYS A 166 14.99 2.36 9.55
C LYS A 166 15.85 1.93 10.76
N GLU A 167 15.24 1.65 11.89
CA GLU A 167 15.94 1.14 13.08
C GLU A 167 16.28 -0.35 12.97
N LYS A 168 15.45 -1.13 12.30
CA LYS A 168 15.59 -2.60 12.27
C LYS A 168 16.21 -3.13 10.99
N ILE A 169 16.01 -2.44 9.86
CA ILE A 169 16.38 -2.90 8.53
C ILE A 169 17.54 -2.06 7.99
N ASN A 170 18.57 -2.74 7.55
CA ASN A 170 19.65 -2.10 6.80
C ASN A 170 19.29 -2.10 5.31
N PHE A 171 18.85 -0.95 4.78
CA PHE A 171 18.58 -0.78 3.37
C PHE A 171 19.90 -0.57 2.62
N ALA A 172 20.37 -1.61 1.94
CA ALA A 172 21.63 -1.61 1.21
C ALA A 172 21.54 -0.81 -0.09
N GLU A 173 20.37 -0.65 -0.65
CA GLU A 173 20.11 -0.02 -1.94
C GLU A 173 19.10 1.11 -1.84
N SER A 174 19.39 2.23 -2.52
CA SER A 174 18.45 3.34 -2.67
C SER A 174 18.52 3.86 -4.10
N ILE A 175 17.39 3.84 -4.80
CA ILE A 175 17.25 4.35 -6.16
C ILE A 175 16.08 5.34 -6.23
N THR A 176 16.08 6.22 -7.25
CA THR A 176 14.97 7.13 -7.49
C THR A 176 14.34 6.83 -8.83
N ILE A 177 13.04 6.58 -8.85
CA ILE A 177 12.23 6.27 -10.02
C ILE A 177 11.01 7.21 -10.04
N ASN A 178 10.88 8.03 -11.08
CA ASN A 178 9.75 8.98 -11.24
C ASN A 178 9.51 9.84 -9.97
N ASP A 179 10.58 10.40 -9.40
CA ASP A 179 10.59 11.16 -8.12
C ASP A 179 10.22 10.32 -6.87
N CYS A 180 10.03 9.03 -6.98
CA CYS A 180 9.83 8.12 -5.85
C CYS A 180 11.18 7.55 -5.40
N GLN A 181 11.51 7.69 -4.12
CA GLN A 181 12.67 7.02 -3.52
C GLN A 181 12.31 5.56 -3.19
N VAL A 182 13.10 4.62 -3.69
CA VAL A 182 12.95 3.19 -3.41
C VAL A 182 14.12 2.72 -2.58
N PHE A 183 13.84 2.14 -1.43
CA PHE A 183 14.79 1.53 -0.51
C PHE A 183 14.57 0.02 -0.54
N ARG A 184 15.64 -0.76 -0.83
CA ARG A 184 15.58 -2.22 -0.96
C ARG A 184 16.44 -2.90 0.10
N ALA A 185 15.92 -4.00 0.66
CA ALA A 185 16.58 -4.76 1.70
C ALA A 185 16.24 -6.26 1.68
#